data_d6e4131005fa564a223e253d528b405a
#
_entry.id   d6e4131005fa564a223e253d528b405a
#
_cell.length_a   1.000
_cell.length_b   1.000
_cell.length_c   1.000
_cell.angle_alpha   90.00
_cell.angle_beta   90.00
_cell.angle_gamma   90.00
#
_symmetry.space_group_name_H-M   'P 1'
#
loop_
_entity.id
_entity.type
_entity.pdbx_description
1 polymer ?
#
loop_
_entity_poly.entity_id
_entity_poly.type
_entity_poly.pdbx_seq_one_letter_code
_entity_poly.pdbx_strand_id
1 'polypeptide(L)'
;MVSDKDPIVARSSAPGRGGIGVVRISGTKEQVNIISQILFPQKELKPRYAHLLSFKDSDGHLIDRAIVIRYFGPASYTGEDVLEIQAHGGPALQQVILERCLQAGREIGLRTAEPGEFTKRAFLNNRMDLAQAEAVADLIEANSSAAVRAAARSLQGEFSKRIHEINADLLELRAYIEATIDFPEEEIDFIESGHVNERVTTISQKLMQLQNAAMRGKVLREGLTVVLAGAPNVGKSSLMNALACDDVAIVTDIAGTTRDRITHTIHLDGLAVNLIDTAGVRHTDNEVERIGIERTLQSVENADIVLLLRSADQTESREEEEALSLILPRLREGVEFLNVFNKIDLATEKAPKDAIGISAKTGEGVENLVSRLKTIAGESENEEGDFLARARHLDCLARACEHLHVLADNAVGRTVGLDIAAEELRLAGNALGEIVGETTPDNLLGMIFSKFCIGK
;
A
#
# COMPACT_ATOMS: atom_id res chain seq x y z
N MET A 1 0.65 -31.48 5.40
CA MET A 1 0.26 -30.09 5.68
C MET A 1 1.53 -29.31 5.94
N VAL A 2 1.67 -28.14 5.32
CA VAL A 2 2.78 -27.20 5.57
C VAL A 2 2.61 -26.67 6.99
N SER A 3 3.66 -26.76 7.83
CA SER A 3 3.63 -26.26 9.20
C SER A 3 4.40 -24.94 9.29
N ASP A 4 3.86 -23.96 10.02
CA ASP A 4 4.57 -22.70 10.30
C ASP A 4 5.88 -22.92 11.10
N LYS A 5 6.12 -24.15 11.59
CA LYS A 5 7.34 -24.55 12.34
C LYS A 5 8.40 -25.22 11.46
N ASP A 6 8.10 -25.54 10.17
CA ASP A 6 9.08 -26.12 9.26
C ASP A 6 10.20 -25.09 8.99
N PRO A 7 11.47 -25.50 8.92
CA PRO A 7 12.51 -24.58 8.44
C PRO A 7 12.27 -24.23 6.98
N ILE A 8 12.54 -22.99 6.61
CA ILE A 8 12.30 -22.47 5.26
C ILE A 8 13.56 -21.90 4.63
N VAL A 9 13.63 -21.99 3.32
CA VAL A 9 14.71 -21.39 2.52
C VAL A 9 14.17 -20.69 1.29
N ALA A 10 14.73 -19.54 0.94
CA ALA A 10 14.43 -18.88 -0.34
C ALA A 10 15.60 -18.01 -0.81
N ARG A 11 15.54 -17.64 -2.10
CA ARG A 11 16.34 -16.53 -2.64
C ARG A 11 15.68 -15.23 -2.19
N SER A 12 16.44 -14.37 -1.51
CA SER A 12 15.96 -13.08 -0.98
C SER A 12 16.40 -11.88 -1.82
N SER A 13 17.24 -12.08 -2.84
CA SER A 13 17.57 -11.06 -3.83
C SER A 13 16.59 -11.08 -5.00
N ALA A 14 16.41 -9.93 -5.67
CA ALA A 14 15.58 -9.81 -6.85
C ALA A 14 15.98 -10.82 -7.94
N PRO A 15 15.04 -11.31 -8.77
CA PRO A 15 15.37 -12.16 -9.89
C PRO A 15 16.20 -11.41 -10.94
N GLY A 16 17.08 -12.13 -11.65
CA GLY A 16 17.94 -11.54 -12.69
C GLY A 16 19.42 -11.71 -12.38
N ARG A 17 20.28 -10.99 -13.13
CA ARG A 17 21.73 -11.00 -12.97
C ARG A 17 22.17 -9.84 -12.09
N GLY A 18 22.85 -10.12 -10.99
CA GLY A 18 23.43 -9.12 -10.10
C GLY A 18 24.82 -9.50 -9.64
N GLY A 19 25.54 -8.57 -9.02
CA GLY A 19 26.87 -8.85 -8.43
C GLY A 19 26.75 -9.79 -7.22
N ILE A 20 25.69 -9.66 -6.43
CA ILE A 20 25.43 -10.45 -5.21
C ILE A 20 24.02 -11.03 -5.27
N GLY A 21 23.88 -12.29 -4.88
CA GLY A 21 22.62 -12.96 -4.63
C GLY A 21 22.62 -13.52 -3.22
N VAL A 22 21.45 -13.47 -2.58
CA VAL A 22 21.23 -13.88 -1.18
C VAL A 22 20.28 -15.05 -1.12
N VAL A 23 20.72 -16.15 -0.49
CA VAL A 23 19.85 -17.25 -0.06
C VAL A 23 19.70 -17.16 1.46
N ARG A 24 18.46 -17.15 1.93
CA ARG A 24 18.11 -17.03 3.35
C ARG A 24 17.40 -18.29 3.84
N ILE A 25 17.78 -18.76 5.03
CA ILE A 25 17.16 -19.87 5.74
C ILE A 25 16.65 -19.32 7.07
N SER A 26 15.43 -19.72 7.49
CA SER A 26 14.87 -19.41 8.81
C SER A 26 14.30 -20.68 9.44
N GLY A 27 14.42 -20.80 10.76
CA GLY A 27 13.91 -21.91 11.52
C GLY A 27 14.33 -21.84 12.99
N THR A 28 14.05 -22.91 13.74
CA THR A 28 14.50 -22.99 15.13
C THR A 28 16.03 -23.02 15.22
N LYS A 29 16.57 -22.73 16.39
CA LYS A 29 18.01 -22.75 16.64
C LYS A 29 18.64 -24.11 16.30
N GLU A 30 17.96 -25.19 16.65
CA GLU A 30 18.40 -26.56 16.39
C GLU A 30 18.43 -26.86 14.90
N GLN A 31 17.36 -26.49 14.18
CA GLN A 31 17.24 -26.72 12.74
C GLN A 31 18.34 -25.97 11.97
N VAL A 32 18.54 -24.68 12.27
CA VAL A 32 19.57 -23.87 11.60
C VAL A 32 20.99 -24.31 11.99
N ASN A 33 21.19 -24.83 13.20
CA ASN A 33 22.46 -25.45 13.59
C ASN A 33 22.79 -26.67 12.74
N ILE A 34 21.86 -27.61 12.59
CA ILE A 34 22.03 -28.80 11.75
C ILE A 34 22.41 -28.42 10.33
N ILE A 35 21.66 -27.52 9.71
CA ILE A 35 21.93 -27.05 8.35
C ILE A 35 23.33 -26.41 8.25
N SER A 36 23.65 -25.53 9.21
CA SER A 36 24.96 -24.85 9.24
C SER A 36 26.13 -25.82 9.35
N GLN A 37 26.01 -26.88 10.17
CA GLN A 37 27.05 -27.89 10.31
C GLN A 37 27.25 -28.76 9.07
N ILE A 38 26.17 -29.04 8.33
CA ILE A 38 26.22 -29.78 7.07
C ILE A 38 26.84 -28.94 5.95
N LEU A 39 26.45 -27.65 5.86
CA LEU A 39 26.96 -26.76 4.82
C LEU A 39 28.39 -26.27 5.10
N PHE A 40 28.74 -26.07 6.37
CA PHE A 40 30.01 -25.52 6.81
C PHE A 40 30.61 -26.34 7.97
N PRO A 41 31.01 -27.62 7.73
CA PRO A 41 31.53 -28.46 8.77
C PRO A 41 32.78 -27.84 9.42
N GLN A 42 32.94 -28.04 10.70
CA GLN A 42 34.06 -27.55 11.53
C GLN A 42 34.17 -26.02 11.63
N LYS A 43 33.12 -25.27 11.26
CA LYS A 43 33.10 -23.80 11.36
C LYS A 43 32.05 -23.37 12.38
N GLU A 44 32.49 -22.73 13.45
CA GLU A 44 31.58 -22.01 14.34
C GLU A 44 31.26 -20.64 13.72
N LEU A 45 29.96 -20.38 13.46
CA LEU A 45 29.48 -19.11 12.94
C LEU A 45 29.14 -18.18 14.11
N LYS A 46 29.99 -17.15 14.30
CA LYS A 46 29.69 -16.08 15.28
C LYS A 46 28.48 -15.26 14.82
N PRO A 47 27.58 -14.89 15.77
CA PRO A 47 26.39 -14.13 15.42
C PRO A 47 26.75 -12.78 14.82
N ARG A 48 26.05 -12.41 13.73
CA ARG A 48 26.20 -11.12 13.04
C ARG A 48 27.62 -10.79 12.56
N TYR A 49 28.42 -11.84 12.36
CA TYR A 49 29.77 -11.74 11.82
C TYR A 49 29.79 -12.27 10.39
N ALA A 50 30.41 -11.53 9.48
CA ALA A 50 30.55 -11.89 8.07
C ALA A 50 31.71 -12.88 7.90
N HIS A 51 31.41 -14.15 7.68
CA HIS A 51 32.39 -15.18 7.43
C HIS A 51 32.56 -15.42 5.94
N LEU A 52 33.74 -15.21 5.39
CA LEU A 52 34.05 -15.61 4.00
C LEU A 52 34.39 -17.11 3.98
N LEU A 53 33.50 -17.92 3.42
CA LEU A 53 33.61 -19.39 3.41
C LEU A 53 33.47 -19.96 2.00
N SER A 54 34.10 -21.12 1.79
CA SER A 54 33.89 -21.93 0.59
C SER A 54 32.57 -22.67 0.70
N PHE A 55 31.64 -22.38 -0.22
CA PHE A 55 30.37 -23.09 -0.34
C PHE A 55 30.58 -24.28 -1.30
N LYS A 56 30.31 -25.50 -0.84
CA LYS A 56 30.60 -26.74 -1.52
C LYS A 56 29.35 -27.58 -1.76
N ASP A 57 29.38 -28.40 -2.82
CA ASP A 57 28.38 -29.43 -3.05
C ASP A 57 28.53 -30.61 -2.08
N SER A 58 27.71 -31.67 -2.25
CA SER A 58 27.75 -32.89 -1.43
C SER A 58 29.02 -33.67 -1.60
N ASP A 59 29.68 -33.57 -2.75
CA ASP A 59 30.91 -34.30 -3.10
C ASP A 59 32.17 -33.54 -2.73
N GLY A 60 32.01 -32.33 -2.17
CA GLY A 60 33.10 -31.48 -1.69
C GLY A 60 33.68 -30.54 -2.75
N HIS A 61 33.12 -30.48 -3.97
CA HIS A 61 33.56 -29.55 -5.00
C HIS A 61 33.11 -28.13 -4.67
N LEU A 62 33.96 -27.18 -5.00
CA LEU A 62 33.66 -25.75 -4.79
C LEU A 62 32.55 -25.29 -5.73
N ILE A 63 31.46 -24.76 -5.18
CA ILE A 63 30.41 -24.07 -5.90
C ILE A 63 30.76 -22.58 -6.00
N ASP A 64 31.05 -21.93 -4.84
CA ASP A 64 31.39 -20.51 -4.77
C ASP A 64 32.11 -20.18 -3.44
N ARG A 65 32.66 -18.96 -3.35
CA ARG A 65 33.10 -18.38 -2.08
C ARG A 65 32.08 -17.32 -1.64
N ALA A 66 31.36 -17.62 -0.58
CA ALA A 66 30.25 -16.82 -0.12
C ALA A 66 30.53 -16.16 1.25
N ILE A 67 29.93 -15.00 1.46
CA ILE A 67 29.81 -14.42 2.81
C ILE A 67 28.63 -15.08 3.48
N VAL A 68 28.88 -15.67 4.66
CA VAL A 68 27.86 -16.35 5.45
C VAL A 68 27.68 -15.58 6.75
N ILE A 69 26.44 -15.23 7.06
CA ILE A 69 26.07 -14.50 8.28
C ILE A 69 25.00 -15.28 9.00
N ARG A 70 25.17 -15.44 10.31
CA ARG A 70 24.16 -16.05 11.17
C ARG A 70 23.55 -15.02 12.11
N TYR A 71 22.24 -15.07 12.26
CA TYR A 71 21.48 -14.28 13.23
C TYR A 71 20.78 -15.22 14.19
N PHE A 72 20.90 -14.95 15.48
CA PHE A 72 20.18 -15.70 16.51
C PHE A 72 18.87 -15.00 16.87
N GLY A 73 17.82 -15.79 16.99
CA GLY A 73 16.54 -15.33 17.52
C GLY A 73 16.66 -14.85 18.97
N PRO A 74 15.85 -13.84 19.38
CA PRO A 74 14.88 -13.08 18.58
C PRO A 74 15.49 -11.94 17.74
N ALA A 75 16.80 -11.72 17.79
CA ALA A 75 17.49 -10.62 17.14
C ALA A 75 17.78 -10.90 15.63
N SER A 76 16.77 -11.31 14.90
CA SER A 76 16.78 -11.61 13.46
C SER A 76 15.57 -10.96 12.77
N TYR A 77 15.44 -11.12 11.46
CA TYR A 77 14.30 -10.63 10.70
C TYR A 77 12.99 -11.32 11.09
N THR A 78 13.00 -12.66 11.11
CA THR A 78 11.81 -13.47 11.43
C THR A 78 11.55 -13.64 12.92
N GLY A 79 12.49 -13.24 13.79
CA GLY A 79 12.47 -13.60 15.22
C GLY A 79 12.99 -15.02 15.51
N GLU A 80 13.17 -15.85 14.48
CA GLU A 80 13.81 -17.18 14.57
C GLU A 80 15.32 -17.08 14.34
N ASP A 81 16.05 -18.20 14.42
CA ASP A 81 17.42 -18.23 13.90
C ASP A 81 17.43 -18.11 12.38
N VAL A 82 18.33 -17.28 11.84
CA VAL A 82 18.45 -17.03 10.40
C VAL A 82 19.89 -17.26 9.96
N LEU A 83 20.04 -17.92 8.79
CA LEU A 83 21.32 -18.05 8.09
C LEU A 83 21.22 -17.40 6.72
N GLU A 84 22.08 -16.45 6.43
CA GLU A 84 22.21 -15.83 5.10
C GLU A 84 23.49 -16.27 4.42
N ILE A 85 23.35 -16.65 3.16
CA ILE A 85 24.44 -17.02 2.26
C ILE A 85 24.44 -16.02 1.11
N GLN A 86 25.43 -15.13 1.10
CA GLN A 86 25.61 -14.08 0.11
C GLN A 86 26.72 -14.50 -0.86
N ALA A 87 26.34 -14.95 -2.04
CA ALA A 87 27.20 -15.46 -3.09
C ALA A 87 27.10 -14.57 -4.35
N HIS A 88 27.74 -14.94 -5.46
CA HIS A 88 27.54 -14.24 -6.72
C HIS A 88 26.08 -14.37 -7.21
N GLY A 89 25.56 -13.31 -7.84
CA GLY A 89 24.13 -13.14 -8.13
C GLY A 89 23.67 -13.75 -9.47
N GLY A 90 24.40 -14.73 -10.03
CA GLY A 90 23.98 -15.43 -11.24
C GLY A 90 22.77 -16.35 -10.96
N PRO A 91 21.69 -16.32 -11.80
CA PRO A 91 20.47 -17.10 -11.52
C PRO A 91 20.72 -18.61 -11.38
N ALA A 92 21.59 -19.19 -12.22
CA ALA A 92 21.94 -20.61 -12.15
C ALA A 92 22.71 -20.94 -10.86
N LEU A 93 23.64 -20.08 -10.46
CA LEU A 93 24.40 -20.26 -9.22
C LEU A 93 23.49 -20.19 -7.99
N GLN A 94 22.59 -19.23 -7.94
CA GLN A 94 21.62 -19.08 -6.85
C GLN A 94 20.68 -20.29 -6.77
N GLN A 95 20.34 -20.92 -7.90
CA GLN A 95 19.55 -22.14 -7.93
C GLN A 95 20.34 -23.32 -7.35
N VAL A 96 21.61 -23.50 -7.74
CA VAL A 96 22.49 -24.54 -7.20
C VAL A 96 22.68 -24.39 -5.69
N ILE A 97 22.85 -23.16 -5.19
CA ILE A 97 22.95 -22.90 -3.75
C ILE A 97 21.66 -23.27 -3.02
N LEU A 98 20.50 -22.89 -3.57
CA LEU A 98 19.19 -23.21 -3.01
C LEU A 98 18.98 -24.74 -2.90
N GLU A 99 19.29 -25.46 -4.00
CA GLU A 99 19.18 -26.93 -4.05
C GLU A 99 20.11 -27.61 -3.03
N ARG A 100 21.34 -27.09 -2.90
CA ARG A 100 22.28 -27.59 -1.89
C ARG A 100 21.78 -27.36 -0.45
N CYS A 101 21.16 -26.22 -0.20
CA CYS A 101 20.54 -25.94 1.12
C CYS A 101 19.39 -26.94 1.38
N LEU A 102 18.48 -27.13 0.41
CA LEU A 102 17.38 -28.09 0.53
C LEU A 102 17.87 -29.51 0.77
N GLN A 103 18.93 -29.94 0.08
CA GLN A 103 19.57 -31.22 0.32
C GLN A 103 20.12 -31.33 1.75
N ALA A 104 20.78 -30.30 2.26
CA ALA A 104 21.35 -30.28 3.61
C ALA A 104 20.27 -30.33 4.70
N GLY A 105 19.10 -29.73 4.48
CA GLY A 105 18.00 -29.70 5.42
C GLY A 105 16.92 -30.75 5.21
N ARG A 106 17.12 -31.71 4.28
CA ARG A 106 16.09 -32.69 3.89
C ARG A 106 15.55 -33.51 5.06
N GLU A 107 16.43 -33.97 5.93
CA GLU A 107 16.05 -34.82 7.06
C GLU A 107 15.25 -34.12 8.15
N ILE A 108 15.38 -32.77 8.21
CA ILE A 108 14.65 -31.94 9.18
C ILE A 108 13.48 -31.19 8.54
N GLY A 109 13.11 -31.56 7.30
CA GLY A 109 11.94 -31.00 6.61
C GLY A 109 12.15 -29.59 6.06
N LEU A 110 13.38 -29.16 5.76
CA LEU A 110 13.64 -27.88 5.11
C LEU A 110 12.92 -27.83 3.75
N ARG A 111 12.11 -26.82 3.54
CA ARG A 111 11.35 -26.58 2.32
C ARG A 111 11.56 -25.17 1.80
N THR A 112 11.15 -24.96 0.55
CA THR A 112 11.07 -23.59 0.01
C THR A 112 10.00 -22.80 0.75
N ALA A 113 10.30 -21.52 0.99
CA ALA A 113 9.35 -20.59 1.58
C ALA A 113 8.19 -20.29 0.62
N GLU A 114 7.01 -20.09 1.18
CA GLU A 114 5.87 -19.52 0.48
C GLU A 114 6.04 -18.01 0.26
N PRO A 115 5.26 -17.36 -0.63
CA PRO A 115 5.26 -15.91 -0.76
C PRO A 115 5.02 -15.24 0.59
N GLY A 116 5.85 -14.24 0.93
CA GLY A 116 5.73 -13.47 2.18
C GLY A 116 6.00 -14.23 3.48
N GLU A 117 6.44 -15.50 3.45
CA GLU A 117 6.51 -16.34 4.64
C GLU A 117 7.52 -15.82 5.68
N PHE A 118 8.65 -15.24 5.27
CA PHE A 118 9.59 -14.65 6.24
C PHE A 118 8.96 -13.47 6.98
N THR A 119 8.22 -12.61 6.28
CA THR A 119 7.52 -11.48 6.89
C THR A 119 6.32 -11.93 7.73
N LYS A 120 5.59 -12.96 7.29
CA LYS A 120 4.53 -13.60 8.08
C LYS A 120 5.09 -14.10 9.42
N ARG A 121 6.24 -14.77 9.41
CA ARG A 121 6.90 -15.25 10.65
C ARG A 121 7.37 -14.10 11.53
N ALA A 122 7.87 -13.02 10.93
CA ALA A 122 8.23 -11.82 11.67
C ALA A 122 7.00 -11.22 12.40
N PHE A 123 5.85 -11.16 11.74
CA PHE A 123 4.58 -10.76 12.35
C PHE A 123 4.16 -11.71 13.48
N LEU A 124 4.11 -13.02 13.21
CA LEU A 124 3.72 -14.02 14.20
C LEU A 124 4.65 -14.06 15.44
N ASN A 125 5.92 -13.70 15.26
CA ASN A 125 6.92 -13.59 16.33
C ASN A 125 7.00 -12.17 16.93
N ASN A 126 5.98 -11.31 16.73
CA ASN A 126 5.88 -9.94 17.28
C ASN A 126 7.12 -9.07 16.97
N ARG A 127 7.75 -9.26 15.80
CA ARG A 127 8.86 -8.39 15.32
C ARG A 127 8.35 -7.13 14.67
N MET A 128 7.15 -7.20 14.14
CA MET A 128 6.41 -6.11 13.50
C MET A 128 4.92 -6.41 13.57
N ASP A 129 4.08 -5.40 13.53
CA ASP A 129 2.65 -5.53 13.34
C ASP A 129 2.27 -5.72 11.87
N LEU A 130 0.98 -5.89 11.58
CA LEU A 130 0.51 -6.18 10.23
C LEU A 130 0.71 -4.98 9.28
N ALA A 131 0.50 -3.74 9.74
CA ALA A 131 0.72 -2.55 8.93
C ALA A 131 2.21 -2.35 8.59
N GLN A 132 3.11 -2.63 9.54
CA GLN A 132 4.56 -2.66 9.32
C GLN A 132 4.96 -3.77 8.35
N ALA A 133 4.36 -4.96 8.47
CA ALA A 133 4.61 -6.06 7.56
C ALA A 133 4.24 -5.68 6.12
N GLU A 134 3.09 -5.06 5.91
CA GLU A 134 2.67 -4.55 4.60
C GLU A 134 3.61 -3.46 4.07
N ALA A 135 4.13 -2.60 4.95
CA ALA A 135 5.08 -1.56 4.56
C ALA A 135 6.40 -2.11 4.01
N VAL A 136 6.79 -3.35 4.37
CA VAL A 136 7.95 -4.03 3.75
C VAL A 136 7.73 -4.23 2.25
N ALA A 137 6.54 -4.68 1.83
CA ALA A 137 6.21 -4.84 0.42
C ALA A 137 6.13 -3.49 -0.28
N ASP A 138 5.47 -2.52 0.36
CA ASP A 138 5.30 -1.18 -0.21
C ASP A 138 6.65 -0.47 -0.42
N LEU A 139 7.63 -0.67 0.48
CA LEU A 139 8.98 -0.13 0.34
C LEU A 139 9.74 -0.72 -0.86
N ILE A 140 9.49 -2.00 -1.18
CA ILE A 140 10.12 -2.69 -2.32
C ILE A 140 9.47 -2.26 -3.64
N GLU A 141 8.16 -2.03 -3.63
CA GLU A 141 7.36 -1.66 -4.80
C GLU A 141 7.35 -0.15 -5.05
N ALA A 142 7.89 0.65 -4.13
CA ALA A 142 7.86 2.11 -4.20
C ALA A 142 8.56 2.64 -5.45
N ASN A 143 7.84 3.41 -6.26
CA ASN A 143 8.30 3.94 -7.55
C ASN A 143 8.68 5.43 -7.49
N SER A 144 8.53 6.08 -6.32
CA SER A 144 8.86 7.49 -6.13
C SER A 144 9.61 7.73 -4.82
N SER A 145 10.39 8.80 -4.73
CA SER A 145 11.09 9.17 -3.51
C SER A 145 10.14 9.49 -2.34
N ALA A 146 8.96 10.04 -2.63
CA ALA A 146 7.92 10.29 -1.65
C ALA A 146 7.34 8.97 -1.10
N ALA A 147 7.01 8.02 -1.98
CA ALA A 147 6.54 6.70 -1.59
C ALA A 147 7.57 5.93 -0.75
N VAL A 148 8.86 5.99 -1.12
CA VAL A 148 9.96 5.38 -0.33
C VAL A 148 10.00 5.97 1.08
N ARG A 149 9.96 7.31 1.22
CA ARG A 149 9.95 7.95 2.54
C ARG A 149 8.74 7.59 3.37
N ALA A 150 7.55 7.60 2.77
CA ALA A 150 6.30 7.24 3.46
C ALA A 150 6.28 5.75 3.86
N ALA A 151 6.74 4.83 2.98
CA ALA A 151 6.90 3.41 3.31
C ALA A 151 7.88 3.18 4.46
N ALA A 152 9.00 3.90 4.46
CA ALA A 152 9.98 3.82 5.55
C ALA A 152 9.38 4.28 6.90
N ARG A 153 8.56 5.33 6.93
CA ARG A 153 7.84 5.77 8.13
C ARG A 153 6.80 4.74 8.59
N SER A 154 6.02 4.16 7.65
CA SER A 154 5.10 3.06 7.97
C SER A 154 5.84 1.88 8.59
N LEU A 155 6.99 1.49 8.03
CA LEU A 155 7.83 0.42 8.56
C LEU A 155 8.39 0.76 9.96
N GLN A 156 8.66 2.02 10.26
CA GLN A 156 9.06 2.50 11.60
C GLN A 156 7.90 2.49 12.61
N GLY A 157 6.66 2.26 12.15
CA GLY A 157 5.48 2.13 13.00
C GLY A 157 4.72 3.43 13.28
N GLU A 158 4.97 4.51 12.51
CA GLU A 158 4.27 5.79 12.70
C GLU A 158 2.75 5.64 12.58
N PHE A 159 2.28 4.87 11.61
CA PHE A 159 0.86 4.61 11.44
C PHE A 159 0.30 3.79 12.61
N SER A 160 0.95 2.69 12.94
CA SER A 160 0.57 1.80 14.03
C SER A 160 0.53 2.53 15.38
N LYS A 161 1.49 3.42 15.63
CA LYS A 161 1.53 4.24 16.84
C LYS A 161 0.27 5.09 16.99
N ARG A 162 -0.15 5.79 15.91
CA ARG A 162 -1.38 6.60 15.93
C ARG A 162 -2.64 5.73 16.14
N ILE A 163 -2.68 4.52 15.56
CA ILE A 163 -3.76 3.55 15.79
C ILE A 163 -3.81 3.15 17.27
N HIS A 164 -2.67 2.78 17.86
CA HIS A 164 -2.61 2.37 19.27
C HIS A 164 -2.99 3.52 20.22
N GLU A 165 -2.59 4.76 19.94
CA GLU A 165 -2.97 5.93 20.73
C GLU A 165 -4.50 6.12 20.75
N ILE A 166 -5.17 6.06 19.58
CA ILE A 166 -6.63 6.17 19.49
C ILE A 166 -7.30 4.98 20.18
N ASN A 167 -6.77 3.76 19.98
CA ASN A 167 -7.30 2.56 20.59
C ASN A 167 -7.22 2.58 22.13
N ALA A 168 -6.13 3.14 22.66
CA ALA A 168 -5.98 3.36 24.11
C ALA A 168 -7.04 4.34 24.65
N ASP A 169 -7.27 5.48 23.96
CA ASP A 169 -8.30 6.45 24.33
C ASP A 169 -9.70 5.82 24.29
N LEU A 170 -10.01 4.98 23.29
CA LEU A 170 -11.26 4.25 23.17
C LEU A 170 -11.46 3.26 24.32
N LEU A 171 -10.43 2.49 24.64
CA LEU A 171 -10.45 1.49 25.71
C LEU A 171 -10.65 2.15 27.08
N GLU A 172 -9.94 3.27 27.33
CA GLU A 172 -10.09 4.02 28.58
C GLU A 172 -11.49 4.61 28.74
N LEU A 173 -12.04 5.18 27.65
CA LEU A 173 -13.41 5.73 27.68
C LEU A 173 -14.45 4.63 27.87
N ARG A 174 -14.29 3.49 27.18
CA ARG A 174 -15.16 2.33 27.31
C ARG A 174 -15.14 1.79 28.76
N ALA A 175 -13.94 1.60 29.33
CA ALA A 175 -13.81 1.12 30.71
C ALA A 175 -14.49 2.06 31.71
N TYR A 176 -14.41 3.39 31.47
CA TYR A 176 -15.11 4.39 32.28
C TYR A 176 -16.63 4.23 32.20
N ILE A 177 -17.19 4.04 31.00
CA ILE A 177 -18.63 3.83 30.78
C ILE A 177 -19.09 2.51 31.39
N GLU A 178 -18.37 1.42 31.20
CA GLU A 178 -18.69 0.10 31.79
C GLU A 178 -18.69 0.17 33.33
N ALA A 179 -17.72 0.84 33.94
CA ALA A 179 -17.72 1.09 35.39
C ALA A 179 -18.95 1.88 35.87
N THR A 180 -19.41 2.83 35.05
CA THR A 180 -20.66 3.60 35.38
C THR A 180 -21.91 2.72 35.32
N ILE A 181 -21.95 1.74 34.42
CA ILE A 181 -23.06 0.78 34.32
C ILE A 181 -23.09 -0.15 35.54
N ASP A 182 -21.92 -0.60 36.01
CA ASP A 182 -21.77 -1.55 37.10
C ASP A 182 -22.09 -0.95 38.49
N PHE A 183 -21.96 0.39 38.64
CA PHE A 183 -22.17 1.10 39.90
C PHE A 183 -23.26 2.20 39.83
N PRO A 184 -24.51 1.85 39.54
CA PRO A 184 -25.58 2.80 39.30
C PRO A 184 -26.06 3.55 40.57
N GLU A 185 -25.66 3.12 41.79
CA GLU A 185 -26.15 3.66 43.05
C GLU A 185 -25.36 4.92 43.54
N GLU A 186 -24.33 5.34 42.85
CA GLU A 186 -23.63 6.58 43.19
C GLU A 186 -24.35 7.80 42.58
N GLU A 187 -24.77 8.76 43.44
CA GLU A 187 -25.49 9.99 43.05
C GLU A 187 -24.67 11.00 42.18
N ILE A 188 -23.56 10.57 41.58
CA ILE A 188 -22.68 11.41 40.78
C ILE A 188 -23.12 11.31 39.31
N ASP A 189 -23.29 12.44 38.63
CA ASP A 189 -23.44 12.45 37.18
C ASP A 189 -22.07 12.12 36.53
N PHE A 190 -21.82 10.82 36.41
CA PHE A 190 -20.58 10.29 35.85
C PHE A 190 -20.31 10.76 34.41
N ILE A 191 -21.37 11.09 33.66
CA ILE A 191 -21.27 11.50 32.26
C ILE A 191 -20.71 12.91 32.16
N GLU A 192 -21.20 13.84 32.99
CA GLU A 192 -20.70 15.21 33.06
C GLU A 192 -19.32 15.25 33.74
N SER A 193 -19.14 14.57 34.86
CA SER A 193 -17.86 14.55 35.59
C SER A 193 -16.72 13.86 34.80
N GLY A 194 -17.04 12.84 34.01
CA GLY A 194 -16.10 12.12 33.15
C GLY A 194 -15.85 12.76 31.79
N HIS A 195 -16.48 13.89 31.50
CA HIS A 195 -16.38 14.59 30.20
C HIS A 195 -16.57 13.66 28.99
N VAL A 196 -17.49 12.67 29.10
CA VAL A 196 -17.66 11.60 28.12
C VAL A 196 -17.89 12.14 26.71
N ASN A 197 -18.80 13.10 26.53
CA ASN A 197 -19.10 13.66 25.21
C ASN A 197 -17.93 14.47 24.62
N GLU A 198 -17.15 15.17 25.46
CA GLU A 198 -15.94 15.88 25.03
C GLU A 198 -14.84 14.89 24.59
N ARG A 199 -14.70 13.77 25.33
CA ARG A 199 -13.74 12.71 24.99
C ARG A 199 -14.13 12.03 23.67
N VAL A 200 -15.41 11.70 23.46
CA VAL A 200 -15.92 11.18 22.17
C VAL A 200 -15.57 12.13 21.03
N THR A 201 -15.84 13.43 21.20
CA THR A 201 -15.53 14.44 20.18
C THR A 201 -14.03 14.49 19.88
N THR A 202 -13.19 14.45 20.90
CA THR A 202 -11.73 14.49 20.76
C THR A 202 -11.21 13.27 20.01
N ILE A 203 -11.70 12.07 20.36
CA ILE A 203 -11.33 10.81 19.70
C ILE A 203 -11.79 10.82 18.23
N SER A 204 -13.02 11.29 17.96
CA SER A 204 -13.57 11.42 16.60
C SER A 204 -12.71 12.36 15.74
N GLN A 205 -12.26 13.49 16.29
CA GLN A 205 -11.37 14.41 15.59
C GLN A 205 -10.00 13.78 15.26
N LYS A 206 -9.38 13.07 16.22
CA LYS A 206 -8.13 12.34 16.00
C LYS A 206 -8.29 11.28 14.89
N LEU A 207 -9.40 10.54 14.92
CA LEU A 207 -9.68 9.50 13.94
C LEU A 207 -9.91 10.08 12.54
N MET A 208 -10.63 11.19 12.43
CA MET A 208 -10.85 11.89 11.16
C MET A 208 -9.53 12.44 10.58
N GLN A 209 -8.65 12.99 11.42
CA GLN A 209 -7.31 13.43 10.99
C GLN A 209 -6.48 12.26 10.48
N LEU A 210 -6.54 11.10 11.17
CA LEU A 210 -5.85 9.88 10.76
C LEU A 210 -6.39 9.34 9.44
N GLN A 211 -7.71 9.35 9.24
CA GLN A 211 -8.36 8.93 8.00
C GLN A 211 -7.93 9.80 6.82
N ASN A 212 -7.89 11.12 6.99
CA ASN A 212 -7.41 12.05 5.97
C ASN A 212 -5.94 11.80 5.60
N ALA A 213 -5.07 11.58 6.60
CA ALA A 213 -3.68 11.21 6.36
C ALA A 213 -3.55 9.86 5.63
N ALA A 214 -4.39 8.87 5.99
CA ALA A 214 -4.41 7.58 5.33
C ALA A 214 -4.89 7.67 3.86
N MET A 215 -5.84 8.57 3.56
CA MET A 215 -6.27 8.82 2.17
C MET A 215 -5.10 9.34 1.32
N ARG A 216 -4.34 10.33 1.82
CA ARG A 216 -3.12 10.81 1.15
C ARG A 216 -2.09 9.69 0.99
N GLY A 217 -1.88 8.91 2.04
CA GLY A 217 -0.96 7.76 2.00
C GLY A 217 -1.34 6.69 0.98
N LYS A 218 -2.63 6.47 0.73
CA LYS A 218 -3.11 5.61 -0.36
C LYS A 218 -2.73 6.18 -1.72
N VAL A 219 -2.92 7.47 -1.94
CA VAL A 219 -2.55 8.14 -3.21
C VAL A 219 -1.04 8.07 -3.44
N LEU A 220 -0.22 8.27 -2.40
CA LEU A 220 1.24 8.12 -2.51
C LEU A 220 1.66 6.70 -2.89
N ARG A 221 0.92 5.67 -2.44
CA ARG A 221 1.20 4.27 -2.72
C ARG A 221 0.72 3.83 -4.11
N GLU A 222 -0.52 4.12 -4.44
CA GLU A 222 -1.21 3.61 -5.65
C GLU A 222 -1.05 4.55 -6.84
N GLY A 223 -0.68 5.79 -6.58
CA GLY A 223 -0.75 6.88 -7.54
C GLY A 223 -2.16 7.46 -7.63
N LEU A 224 -2.24 8.67 -8.17
CA LEU A 224 -3.50 9.34 -8.45
C LEU A 224 -4.09 8.79 -9.76
N THR A 225 -5.29 8.24 -9.70
CA THR A 225 -5.96 7.71 -10.90
C THR A 225 -6.81 8.78 -11.56
N VAL A 226 -6.41 9.18 -12.77
CA VAL A 226 -6.99 10.28 -13.53
C VAL A 226 -7.58 9.75 -14.84
N VAL A 227 -8.87 9.93 -15.01
CA VAL A 227 -9.60 9.60 -16.24
C VAL A 227 -9.60 10.81 -17.17
N LEU A 228 -9.11 10.62 -18.39
CA LEU A 228 -9.15 11.63 -19.45
C LEU A 228 -10.42 11.45 -20.29
N ALA A 229 -11.44 12.28 -20.04
CA ALA A 229 -12.67 12.31 -20.82
C ALA A 229 -12.66 13.50 -21.81
N GLY A 230 -13.35 13.37 -22.94
CA GLY A 230 -13.48 14.43 -23.93
C GLY A 230 -13.62 13.90 -25.36
N ALA A 231 -14.09 14.75 -26.27
CA ALA A 231 -14.31 14.43 -27.68
C ALA A 231 -13.02 13.96 -28.39
N PRO A 232 -13.12 13.27 -29.52
CA PRO A 232 -11.97 13.03 -30.41
C PRO A 232 -11.26 14.33 -30.80
N ASN A 233 -9.93 14.28 -30.96
CA ASN A 233 -9.08 15.39 -31.42
C ASN A 233 -9.01 16.64 -30.50
N VAL A 234 -9.54 16.60 -29.28
CA VAL A 234 -9.37 17.69 -28.30
C VAL A 234 -7.94 17.76 -27.74
N GLY A 235 -7.10 16.75 -28.01
CA GLY A 235 -5.68 16.72 -27.64
C GLY A 235 -5.36 15.86 -26.42
N LYS A 236 -6.14 14.83 -26.12
CA LYS A 236 -5.86 13.88 -25.00
C LYS A 236 -4.46 13.30 -25.09
N SER A 237 -4.10 12.70 -26.22
CA SER A 237 -2.75 12.13 -26.41
C SER A 237 -1.64 13.19 -26.41
N SER A 238 -1.94 14.43 -26.86
CA SER A 238 -0.98 15.54 -26.78
C SER A 238 -0.75 15.97 -25.33
N LEU A 239 -1.81 16.02 -24.52
CA LEU A 239 -1.69 16.31 -23.09
C LEU A 239 -0.91 15.21 -22.36
N MET A 240 -1.20 13.94 -22.64
CA MET A 240 -0.42 12.82 -22.08
C MET A 240 1.07 12.94 -22.39
N ASN A 241 1.41 13.27 -23.65
CA ASN A 241 2.79 13.48 -24.05
C ASN A 241 3.41 14.71 -23.38
N ALA A 242 2.67 15.82 -23.25
CA ALA A 242 3.15 17.02 -22.56
C ALA A 242 3.43 16.76 -21.09
N LEU A 243 2.55 16.04 -20.40
CA LEU A 243 2.74 15.62 -18.99
C LEU A 243 3.89 14.62 -18.82
N ALA A 244 4.18 13.79 -19.84
CA ALA A 244 5.28 12.82 -19.81
C ALA A 244 6.64 13.45 -20.16
N CYS A 245 6.69 14.63 -20.79
CA CYS A 245 7.93 15.29 -21.21
C CYS A 245 8.57 16.22 -20.16
N ASP A 246 7.84 16.60 -19.10
CA ASP A 246 8.43 17.36 -17.98
C ASP A 246 9.20 16.39 -17.05
N ASP A 247 10.51 16.38 -17.24
CA ASP A 247 11.60 15.74 -16.52
C ASP A 247 11.37 14.35 -15.86
N VAL A 248 12.08 13.37 -16.44
CA VAL A 248 12.36 12.04 -15.86
C VAL A 248 11.13 11.12 -15.72
N ALA A 249 10.35 11.01 -16.78
CA ALA A 249 9.46 9.85 -16.91
C ALA A 249 10.32 8.60 -17.14
N ILE A 250 10.67 7.90 -16.08
CA ILE A 250 11.06 6.49 -16.20
C ILE A 250 9.75 5.75 -16.52
N VAL A 251 9.47 5.60 -17.81
CA VAL A 251 8.47 4.62 -18.27
C VAL A 251 9.06 3.26 -17.94
N THR A 252 8.74 2.73 -16.79
CA THR A 252 9.06 1.35 -16.46
C THR A 252 8.07 0.45 -17.18
N ASP A 253 8.43 -0.04 -18.35
CA ASP A 253 7.89 -1.28 -18.89
C ASP A 253 8.27 -2.40 -17.91
N ILE A 254 7.46 -2.60 -16.88
CA ILE A 254 7.58 -3.78 -16.04
C ILE A 254 7.14 -4.96 -16.90
N ALA A 255 8.11 -5.75 -17.33
CA ALA A 255 7.89 -6.97 -18.09
C ALA A 255 7.00 -7.93 -17.28
N GLY A 256 5.72 -7.99 -17.60
CA GLY A 256 4.70 -8.82 -16.93
C GLY A 256 3.30 -8.21 -16.95
N THR A 257 3.17 -6.90 -17.14
CA THR A 257 1.86 -6.19 -17.14
C THR A 257 1.38 -5.83 -18.56
N THR A 258 1.99 -6.37 -19.60
CA THR A 258 1.75 -6.03 -21.02
C THR A 258 0.37 -6.45 -21.58
N ARG A 259 -0.63 -6.74 -20.74
CA ARG A 259 -1.99 -7.04 -21.18
C ARG A 259 -3.01 -5.91 -20.99
N ASP A 260 -2.68 -4.85 -20.21
CA ASP A 260 -3.57 -3.73 -19.96
C ASP A 260 -2.99 -2.43 -20.56
N ARG A 261 -3.24 -2.22 -21.84
CA ARG A 261 -2.78 -1.05 -22.64
C ARG A 261 -3.58 0.25 -22.39
N ILE A 262 -4.36 0.36 -21.34
CA ILE A 262 -5.32 1.46 -21.14
C ILE A 262 -4.79 2.49 -20.14
N THR A 263 -3.83 2.12 -19.30
CA THR A 263 -3.30 2.99 -18.24
C THR A 263 -1.87 3.39 -18.54
N HIS A 264 -1.59 4.69 -18.55
CA HIS A 264 -0.24 5.25 -18.68
C HIS A 264 0.15 5.87 -17.33
N THR A 265 1.16 5.32 -16.67
CA THR A 265 1.68 5.90 -15.43
C THR A 265 2.76 6.93 -15.77
N ILE A 266 2.57 8.16 -15.29
CA ILE A 266 3.56 9.25 -15.36
C ILE A 266 3.94 9.67 -13.94
N HIS A 267 5.09 10.30 -13.80
CA HIS A 267 5.55 10.81 -12.50
C HIS A 267 5.64 12.34 -12.58
N LEU A 268 4.84 13.01 -11.76
CA LEU A 268 4.83 14.47 -11.64
C LEU A 268 5.50 14.85 -10.32
N ASP A 269 6.78 15.25 -10.35
CA ASP A 269 7.60 15.65 -9.18
C ASP A 269 7.54 14.67 -7.99
N GLY A 270 7.48 13.37 -8.29
CA GLY A 270 7.45 12.33 -7.27
C GLY A 270 6.06 11.77 -6.96
N LEU A 271 4.98 12.34 -7.50
CA LEU A 271 3.63 11.78 -7.49
C LEU A 271 3.43 10.88 -8.71
N ALA A 272 3.09 9.61 -8.49
CA ALA A 272 2.66 8.74 -9.57
C ALA A 272 1.23 9.11 -10.00
N VAL A 273 1.00 9.31 -11.29
CA VAL A 273 -0.33 9.60 -11.87
C VAL A 273 -0.64 8.55 -12.93
N ASN A 274 -1.71 7.81 -12.70
CA ASN A 274 -2.21 6.76 -13.58
C ASN A 274 -3.27 7.36 -14.50
N LEU A 275 -2.90 7.67 -15.73
CA LEU A 275 -3.80 8.24 -16.74
C LEU A 275 -4.56 7.12 -17.43
N ILE A 276 -5.88 7.19 -17.41
CA ILE A 276 -6.79 6.30 -18.15
C ILE A 276 -7.36 7.09 -19.32
N ASP A 277 -6.98 6.71 -20.55
CA ASP A 277 -7.54 7.33 -21.75
C ASP A 277 -8.87 6.66 -22.10
N THR A 278 -9.94 7.47 -22.12
CA THR A 278 -11.26 7.04 -22.57
C THR A 278 -11.46 7.21 -24.08
N ALA A 279 -10.39 7.38 -24.85
CA ALA A 279 -10.47 7.44 -26.30
C ALA A 279 -11.13 6.16 -26.84
N GLY A 280 -12.30 6.31 -27.47
CA GLY A 280 -13.07 5.18 -27.99
C GLY A 280 -14.17 4.64 -27.08
N VAL A 281 -14.38 5.21 -25.90
CA VAL A 281 -15.57 4.89 -25.07
C VAL A 281 -16.81 5.47 -25.77
N ARG A 282 -17.58 4.57 -26.41
CA ARG A 282 -18.80 4.89 -27.14
C ARG A 282 -19.68 3.65 -27.25
N HIS A 283 -20.93 3.80 -27.59
CA HIS A 283 -21.76 2.65 -27.92
C HIS A 283 -21.26 1.96 -29.21
N THR A 284 -21.01 0.65 -29.15
CA THR A 284 -20.55 -0.15 -30.28
C THR A 284 -21.22 -1.52 -30.31
N ASP A 285 -21.50 -1.98 -31.52
CA ASP A 285 -22.02 -3.35 -31.77
C ASP A 285 -20.88 -4.37 -31.99
N ASN A 286 -19.64 -3.91 -32.05
CA ASN A 286 -18.47 -4.77 -32.24
C ASN A 286 -18.07 -5.41 -30.90
N GLU A 287 -18.09 -6.75 -30.83
CA GLU A 287 -17.84 -7.51 -29.60
C GLU A 287 -16.43 -7.32 -29.03
N VAL A 288 -15.40 -7.19 -29.88
CA VAL A 288 -14.02 -6.97 -29.46
C VAL A 288 -13.84 -5.55 -28.88
N GLU A 289 -14.45 -4.55 -29.53
CA GLU A 289 -14.43 -3.16 -29.08
C GLU A 289 -15.20 -3.01 -27.76
N ARG A 290 -16.34 -3.70 -27.61
CA ARG A 290 -17.13 -3.72 -26.36
C ARG A 290 -16.34 -4.24 -25.17
N ILE A 291 -15.53 -5.30 -25.35
CA ILE A 291 -14.65 -5.81 -24.27
C ILE A 291 -13.61 -4.76 -23.87
N GLY A 292 -13.05 -4.02 -24.83
CA GLY A 292 -12.12 -2.93 -24.57
C GLY A 292 -12.76 -1.80 -23.77
N ILE A 293 -13.98 -1.39 -24.17
CA ILE A 293 -14.76 -0.34 -23.49
C ILE A 293 -15.12 -0.77 -22.06
N GLU A 294 -15.58 -2.00 -21.85
CA GLU A 294 -15.93 -2.50 -20.51
C GLU A 294 -14.70 -2.51 -19.57
N ARG A 295 -13.52 -2.87 -20.07
CA ARG A 295 -12.27 -2.77 -19.29
C ARG A 295 -11.92 -1.32 -18.93
N THR A 296 -12.10 -0.39 -19.85
CA THR A 296 -11.91 1.04 -19.58
C THR A 296 -12.87 1.51 -18.51
N LEU A 297 -14.15 1.14 -18.60
CA LEU A 297 -15.17 1.49 -17.62
C LEU A 297 -14.90 0.87 -16.23
N GLN A 298 -14.40 -0.36 -16.16
CA GLN A 298 -13.94 -0.94 -14.90
C GLN A 298 -12.78 -0.16 -14.28
N SER A 299 -11.86 0.35 -15.11
CA SER A 299 -10.76 1.19 -14.62
C SER A 299 -11.27 2.55 -14.12
N VAL A 300 -12.33 3.09 -14.73
CA VAL A 300 -13.00 4.33 -14.32
C VAL A 300 -13.64 4.22 -12.93
N GLU A 301 -14.10 3.04 -12.53
CA GLU A 301 -14.68 2.80 -11.19
C GLU A 301 -13.70 3.15 -10.05
N ASN A 302 -12.40 3.14 -10.33
CA ASN A 302 -11.34 3.46 -9.37
C ASN A 302 -10.75 4.87 -9.55
N ALA A 303 -11.36 5.72 -10.38
CA ALA A 303 -10.87 7.06 -10.62
C ALA A 303 -10.95 7.94 -9.37
N ASP A 304 -9.91 8.74 -9.16
CA ASP A 304 -9.87 9.80 -8.14
C ASP A 304 -10.29 11.14 -8.75
N ILE A 305 -9.97 11.35 -10.05
CA ILE A 305 -10.27 12.57 -10.80
C ILE A 305 -10.77 12.23 -12.21
N VAL A 306 -11.72 13.00 -12.69
CA VAL A 306 -12.09 13.06 -14.10
C VAL A 306 -11.63 14.39 -14.69
N LEU A 307 -10.68 14.34 -15.64
CA LEU A 307 -10.29 15.47 -16.47
C LEU A 307 -11.19 15.53 -17.70
N LEU A 308 -12.10 16.47 -17.73
CA LEU A 308 -12.91 16.73 -18.91
C LEU A 308 -12.16 17.70 -19.82
N LEU A 309 -11.54 17.14 -20.88
CA LEU A 309 -10.73 17.89 -21.82
C LEU A 309 -11.58 18.38 -22.98
N ARG A 310 -11.64 19.69 -23.14
CA ARG A 310 -12.35 20.41 -24.22
C ARG A 310 -11.36 21.20 -25.09
N SER A 311 -11.71 21.46 -26.32
CA SER A 311 -10.93 22.35 -27.17
C SER A 311 -11.45 23.77 -27.04
N ALA A 312 -10.56 24.74 -26.80
CA ALA A 312 -10.95 26.14 -26.62
C ALA A 312 -11.55 26.80 -27.89
N ASP A 313 -11.39 26.13 -29.05
CA ASP A 313 -11.89 26.55 -30.36
C ASP A 313 -13.21 25.85 -30.78
N GLN A 314 -13.75 24.94 -29.97
CA GLN A 314 -14.92 24.13 -30.30
C GLN A 314 -16.00 24.21 -29.24
N THR A 315 -17.27 24.14 -29.68
CA THR A 315 -18.45 24.00 -28.83
C THR A 315 -18.61 22.55 -28.39
N GLU A 316 -19.40 22.29 -27.33
CA GLU A 316 -19.74 20.97 -26.83
C GLU A 316 -20.14 19.99 -27.95
N SER A 317 -19.59 18.77 -27.92
CA SER A 317 -19.85 17.75 -28.91
C SER A 317 -20.77 16.65 -28.36
N ARG A 318 -21.64 16.12 -29.25
CA ARG A 318 -22.51 14.98 -28.91
C ARG A 318 -21.72 13.75 -28.45
N GLU A 319 -20.50 13.58 -28.96
CA GLU A 319 -19.59 12.48 -28.57
C GLU A 319 -19.07 12.62 -27.14
N GLU A 320 -18.90 13.87 -26.66
CA GLU A 320 -18.55 14.14 -25.25
C GLU A 320 -19.70 13.76 -24.32
N GLU A 321 -20.96 14.15 -24.67
CA GLU A 321 -22.13 13.78 -23.89
C GLU A 321 -22.31 12.26 -23.82
N GLU A 322 -22.08 11.55 -24.92
CA GLU A 322 -22.17 10.09 -24.99
C GLU A 322 -21.11 9.44 -24.09
N ALA A 323 -19.85 9.88 -24.16
CA ALA A 323 -18.79 9.36 -23.31
C ALA A 323 -19.08 9.61 -21.81
N LEU A 324 -19.52 10.82 -21.47
CA LEU A 324 -19.89 11.16 -20.09
C LEU A 324 -21.07 10.33 -19.59
N SER A 325 -22.07 10.06 -20.42
CA SER A 325 -23.23 9.22 -20.04
C SER A 325 -22.84 7.79 -19.67
N LEU A 326 -21.74 7.27 -20.21
CA LEU A 326 -21.19 5.95 -19.88
C LEU A 326 -20.28 5.96 -18.66
N ILE A 327 -19.58 7.06 -18.41
CA ILE A 327 -18.59 7.22 -17.34
C ILE A 327 -19.26 7.57 -16.00
N LEU A 328 -20.16 8.59 -16.01
CA LEU A 328 -20.76 9.12 -14.78
C LEU A 328 -21.43 8.08 -13.88
N PRO A 329 -22.22 7.12 -14.40
CA PRO A 329 -22.87 6.11 -13.55
C PRO A 329 -21.91 5.12 -12.88
N ARG A 330 -20.65 5.08 -13.33
CA ARG A 330 -19.62 4.17 -12.82
C ARG A 330 -18.70 4.81 -11.78
N LEU A 331 -18.77 6.13 -11.61
CA LEU A 331 -17.93 6.85 -10.67
C LEU A 331 -18.44 6.68 -9.24
N ARG A 332 -17.50 6.61 -8.31
CA ARG A 332 -17.79 6.64 -6.87
C ARG A 332 -18.23 8.05 -6.43
N GLU A 333 -18.91 8.13 -5.31
CA GLU A 333 -19.15 9.43 -4.66
C GLU A 333 -17.82 10.10 -4.30
N GLY A 334 -17.74 11.41 -4.49
CA GLY A 334 -16.57 12.21 -4.12
C GLY A 334 -15.48 12.33 -5.18
N VAL A 335 -15.67 11.77 -6.39
CA VAL A 335 -14.72 11.96 -7.51
C VAL A 335 -14.72 13.42 -7.93
N GLU A 336 -13.53 14.04 -8.03
CA GLU A 336 -13.38 15.44 -8.42
C GLU A 336 -13.41 15.60 -9.95
N PHE A 337 -14.15 16.60 -10.43
CA PHE A 337 -14.23 16.94 -11.85
C PHE A 337 -13.41 18.19 -12.13
N LEU A 338 -12.46 18.09 -13.07
CA LEU A 338 -11.68 19.21 -13.55
C LEU A 338 -12.00 19.49 -15.02
N ASN A 339 -12.54 20.68 -15.30
CA ASN A 339 -12.71 21.16 -16.66
C ASN A 339 -11.39 21.75 -17.17
N VAL A 340 -10.86 21.19 -18.26
CA VAL A 340 -9.58 21.61 -18.87
C VAL A 340 -9.83 22.01 -20.30
N PHE A 341 -9.52 23.26 -20.65
CA PHE A 341 -9.61 23.80 -22.01
C PHE A 341 -8.24 23.80 -22.67
N ASN A 342 -8.07 22.90 -23.64
CA ASN A 342 -6.83 22.77 -24.41
C ASN A 342 -6.86 23.67 -25.64
N LYS A 343 -5.69 23.91 -26.27
CA LYS A 343 -5.45 24.72 -27.43
C LYS A 343 -5.75 26.21 -27.21
N ILE A 344 -5.46 26.73 -26.01
CA ILE A 344 -5.62 28.16 -25.72
C ILE A 344 -4.76 29.05 -26.63
N ASP A 345 -3.70 28.51 -27.25
CA ASP A 345 -2.86 29.14 -28.24
C ASP A 345 -3.63 29.47 -29.54
N LEU A 346 -4.78 28.85 -29.81
CA LEU A 346 -5.64 29.07 -30.95
C LEU A 346 -6.92 29.85 -30.60
N ALA A 347 -7.21 30.01 -29.31
CA ALA A 347 -8.44 30.61 -28.83
C ALA A 347 -8.40 32.14 -28.87
N THR A 348 -9.52 32.76 -29.24
CA THR A 348 -9.72 34.23 -29.18
C THR A 348 -10.22 34.66 -27.80
N GLU A 349 -10.82 33.76 -27.03
CA GLU A 349 -11.37 34.02 -25.71
C GLU A 349 -10.60 33.24 -24.64
N LYS A 350 -10.55 33.78 -23.42
CA LYS A 350 -9.93 33.09 -22.28
C LYS A 350 -10.83 31.97 -21.79
N ALA A 351 -10.22 30.90 -21.24
CA ALA A 351 -10.96 29.87 -20.58
C ALA A 351 -11.87 30.40 -19.45
N PRO A 352 -13.03 29.79 -19.19
CA PRO A 352 -13.90 30.13 -18.08
C PRO A 352 -13.15 30.21 -16.74
N LYS A 353 -13.63 31.03 -15.79
CA LYS A 353 -12.95 31.25 -14.50
C LYS A 353 -12.78 29.96 -13.65
N ASP A 354 -13.70 29.04 -13.85
CA ASP A 354 -13.74 27.76 -13.10
C ASP A 354 -13.08 26.60 -13.86
N ALA A 355 -12.32 26.91 -14.91
CA ALA A 355 -11.65 25.93 -15.75
C ALA A 355 -10.16 26.24 -15.89
N ILE A 356 -9.37 25.20 -16.13
CA ILE A 356 -7.93 25.31 -16.36
C ILE A 356 -7.67 25.40 -17.86
N GLY A 357 -7.12 26.52 -18.32
CA GLY A 357 -6.70 26.70 -19.70
C GLY A 357 -5.28 26.20 -19.92
N ILE A 358 -5.08 25.36 -20.93
CA ILE A 358 -3.77 24.82 -21.30
C ILE A 358 -3.54 24.87 -22.82
N SER A 359 -2.29 24.85 -23.21
CA SER A 359 -1.89 24.44 -24.57
C SER A 359 -0.91 23.26 -24.43
N ALA A 360 -1.40 22.07 -24.71
CA ALA A 360 -0.55 20.84 -24.70
C ALA A 360 0.57 20.90 -25.76
N LYS A 361 0.47 21.81 -26.73
CA LYS A 361 1.47 22.02 -27.79
C LYS A 361 2.61 22.93 -27.35
N THR A 362 2.30 24.02 -26.63
CA THR A 362 3.28 25.03 -26.21
C THR A 362 3.75 24.86 -24.79
N GLY A 363 3.07 24.04 -23.98
CA GLY A 363 3.31 23.86 -22.54
C GLY A 363 2.62 24.90 -21.67
N GLU A 364 1.99 25.93 -22.25
CA GLU A 364 1.32 27.00 -21.50
C GLU A 364 0.19 26.44 -20.62
N GLY A 365 0.17 26.78 -19.33
CA GLY A 365 -0.86 26.39 -18.37
C GLY A 365 -0.76 24.93 -17.87
N VAL A 366 0.15 24.11 -18.39
CA VAL A 366 0.33 22.71 -17.95
C VAL A 366 0.80 22.66 -16.50
N GLU A 367 1.71 23.55 -16.07
CA GLU A 367 2.15 23.66 -14.68
C GLU A 367 0.98 23.93 -13.70
N ASN A 368 -0.01 24.73 -14.10
CA ASN A 368 -1.20 24.99 -13.27
C ASN A 368 -2.05 23.73 -13.11
N LEU A 369 -2.18 22.93 -14.17
CA LEU A 369 -2.85 21.63 -14.11
C LEU A 369 -2.11 20.68 -13.18
N VAL A 370 -0.79 20.57 -13.31
CA VAL A 370 0.06 19.74 -12.45
C VAL A 370 -0.07 20.17 -10.98
N SER A 371 0.00 21.48 -10.71
CA SER A 371 -0.16 22.03 -9.34
C SER A 371 -1.54 21.68 -8.77
N ARG A 372 -2.60 21.74 -9.58
CA ARG A 372 -3.95 21.37 -9.13
C ARG A 372 -4.06 19.87 -8.84
N LEU A 373 -3.49 19.00 -9.69
CA LEU A 373 -3.44 17.55 -9.45
C LEU A 373 -2.73 17.23 -8.16
N LYS A 374 -1.59 17.87 -7.88
CA LYS A 374 -0.84 17.71 -6.62
C LYS A 374 -1.66 18.17 -5.41
N THR A 375 -2.34 19.29 -5.50
CA THR A 375 -3.22 19.77 -4.42
C THR A 375 -4.32 18.77 -4.09
N ILE A 376 -4.95 18.16 -5.11
CA ILE A 376 -5.99 17.13 -4.93
C ILE A 376 -5.37 15.85 -4.34
N ALA A 377 -4.16 15.48 -4.76
CA ALA A 377 -3.42 14.37 -4.19
C ALA A 377 -3.03 14.59 -2.71
N GLY A 378 -3.23 15.80 -2.18
CA GLY A 378 -2.89 16.17 -0.80
C GLY A 378 -1.42 16.53 -0.61
N GLU A 379 -0.66 16.78 -1.69
CA GLU A 379 0.67 17.37 -1.57
C GLU A 379 0.54 18.84 -1.16
N SER A 380 0.60 19.11 0.14
CA SER A 380 0.93 20.44 0.67
C SER A 380 2.42 20.49 1.00
N GLU A 381 3.09 21.59 0.68
CA GLU A 381 4.56 21.77 0.82
C GLU A 381 5.11 21.56 2.25
N ASN A 382 4.27 21.29 3.25
CA ASN A 382 4.62 21.33 4.68
C ASN A 382 4.18 20.11 5.52
N GLU A 383 3.65 19.03 4.95
CA GLU A 383 3.27 17.89 5.80
C GLU A 383 4.39 16.83 5.89
N GLU A 384 5.38 17.11 6.76
CA GLU A 384 6.26 16.09 7.32
C GLU A 384 5.41 15.13 8.16
N GLY A 385 5.17 13.90 7.69
CA GLY A 385 4.52 12.88 8.52
C GLY A 385 3.59 11.89 7.82
N ASP A 386 3.46 11.94 6.50
CA ASP A 386 2.65 10.97 5.77
C ASP A 386 3.28 9.57 5.82
N PHE A 387 2.42 8.58 6.01
CA PHE A 387 2.70 7.14 5.95
C PHE A 387 1.90 6.53 4.81
N LEU A 388 2.25 5.33 4.35
CA LEU A 388 1.44 4.64 3.35
C LEU A 388 0.22 3.97 3.98
N ALA A 389 -0.87 3.97 3.25
CA ALA A 389 -2.09 3.25 3.62
C ALA A 389 -2.64 2.43 2.45
N ARG A 390 -3.45 1.43 2.77
CA ARG A 390 -4.10 0.52 1.83
C ARG A 390 -5.62 0.68 1.91
N ALA A 391 -6.34 0.25 0.88
CA ALA A 391 -7.81 0.30 0.86
C ALA A 391 -8.43 -0.36 2.10
N ARG A 392 -7.89 -1.50 2.57
CA ARG A 392 -8.38 -2.15 3.79
C ARG A 392 -8.23 -1.28 5.05
N HIS A 393 -7.14 -0.47 5.13
CA HIS A 393 -6.94 0.46 6.25
C HIS A 393 -8.03 1.54 6.26
N LEU A 394 -8.34 2.09 5.08
CA LEU A 394 -9.40 3.08 4.92
C LEU A 394 -10.77 2.51 5.27
N ASP A 395 -11.05 1.25 4.88
CA ASP A 395 -12.28 0.55 5.27
C ASP A 395 -12.38 0.40 6.79
N CYS A 396 -11.32 -0.04 7.45
CA CYS A 396 -11.29 -0.16 8.91
C CYS A 396 -11.48 1.21 9.60
N LEU A 397 -10.80 2.26 9.10
CA LEU A 397 -10.95 3.62 9.64
C LEU A 397 -12.37 4.16 9.41
N ALA A 398 -12.98 3.91 8.25
CA ALA A 398 -14.34 4.31 7.95
C ALA A 398 -15.34 3.65 8.91
N ARG A 399 -15.25 2.33 9.12
CA ARG A 399 -16.07 1.60 10.10
C ARG A 399 -15.91 2.15 11.52
N ALA A 400 -14.66 2.44 11.92
CA ALA A 400 -14.43 3.05 13.23
C ALA A 400 -15.04 4.46 13.34
N CYS A 401 -14.97 5.26 12.27
CA CYS A 401 -15.65 6.56 12.21
C CYS A 401 -17.17 6.45 12.31
N GLU A 402 -17.79 5.48 11.61
CA GLU A 402 -19.23 5.24 11.66
C GLU A 402 -19.70 4.94 13.08
N HIS A 403 -19.01 4.06 13.80
CA HIS A 403 -19.31 3.76 15.20
C HIS A 403 -19.19 4.98 16.11
N LEU A 404 -18.13 5.79 15.95
CA LEU A 404 -17.99 7.02 16.75
C LEU A 404 -18.97 8.11 16.36
N HIS A 405 -19.42 8.16 15.11
CA HIS A 405 -20.42 9.12 14.64
C HIS A 405 -21.77 8.94 15.36
N VAL A 406 -22.18 7.68 15.60
CA VAL A 406 -23.37 7.36 16.41
C VAL A 406 -23.29 8.03 17.79
N LEU A 407 -22.11 8.10 18.40
CA LEU A 407 -21.88 8.68 19.71
C LEU A 407 -21.72 10.21 19.66
N ALA A 408 -21.10 10.73 18.62
CA ALA A 408 -20.81 12.17 18.47
C ALA A 408 -22.08 12.97 18.14
N ASP A 409 -22.97 12.40 17.31
CA ASP A 409 -24.22 13.06 16.91
C ASP A 409 -25.30 13.02 18.01
N ASN A 410 -25.13 12.11 18.97
CA ASN A 410 -26.11 11.86 20.01
C ASN A 410 -25.43 11.98 21.39
N ALA A 411 -26.03 12.72 22.29
CA ALA A 411 -25.49 12.85 23.65
C ALA A 411 -25.53 11.50 24.38
N VAL A 412 -24.35 10.96 24.70
CA VAL A 412 -24.23 9.73 25.50
C VAL A 412 -24.89 9.96 26.86
N GLY A 413 -25.71 9.00 27.30
CA GLY A 413 -26.47 9.07 28.54
C GLY A 413 -27.79 9.86 28.46
N ARG A 414 -28.05 10.59 27.38
CA ARG A 414 -29.31 11.28 27.13
C ARG A 414 -30.07 10.66 25.96
N THR A 415 -29.44 10.53 24.82
CA THR A 415 -30.06 10.02 23.59
C THR A 415 -29.56 8.60 23.29
N VAL A 416 -28.28 8.30 23.61
CA VAL A 416 -27.68 6.95 23.49
C VAL A 416 -27.50 6.38 24.89
N GLY A 417 -27.99 5.16 25.12
CA GLY A 417 -27.76 4.41 26.35
C GLY A 417 -26.29 4.06 26.56
N LEU A 418 -25.86 3.91 27.81
CA LEU A 418 -24.48 3.61 28.18
C LEU A 418 -24.01 2.24 27.62
N ASP A 419 -24.89 1.26 27.61
CA ASP A 419 -24.67 -0.07 27.04
C ASP A 419 -24.38 -0.01 25.54
N ILE A 420 -25.14 0.78 24.78
CA ILE A 420 -24.91 1.02 23.36
C ILE A 420 -23.58 1.76 23.16
N ALA A 421 -23.31 2.78 23.99
CA ALA A 421 -22.08 3.54 23.88
C ALA A 421 -20.83 2.66 24.13
N ALA A 422 -20.87 1.78 25.12
CA ALA A 422 -19.78 0.83 25.38
C ALA A 422 -19.57 -0.14 24.20
N GLU A 423 -20.66 -0.60 23.58
CA GLU A 423 -20.60 -1.49 22.40
C GLU A 423 -20.06 -0.78 21.17
N GLU A 424 -20.49 0.45 20.87
CA GLU A 424 -19.97 1.24 19.74
C GLU A 424 -18.48 1.51 19.90
N LEU A 425 -18.00 1.87 21.10
CA LEU A 425 -16.57 2.03 21.39
C LEU A 425 -15.78 0.72 21.20
N ARG A 426 -16.37 -0.41 21.59
CA ARG A 426 -15.75 -1.74 21.39
C ARG A 426 -15.60 -2.06 19.91
N LEU A 427 -16.65 -1.81 19.12
CA LEU A 427 -16.66 -2.06 17.67
C LEU A 427 -15.67 -1.17 16.94
N ALA A 428 -15.59 0.13 17.31
CA ALA A 428 -14.59 1.06 16.79
C ALA A 428 -13.16 0.56 17.08
N GLY A 429 -12.89 0.14 18.32
CA GLY A 429 -11.60 -0.41 18.71
C GLY A 429 -11.24 -1.68 17.97
N ASN A 430 -12.19 -2.59 17.74
CA ASN A 430 -11.96 -3.81 16.96
C ASN A 430 -11.63 -3.49 15.49
N ALA A 431 -12.32 -2.54 14.87
CA ALA A 431 -12.04 -2.12 13.52
C ALA A 431 -10.61 -1.54 13.38
N LEU A 432 -10.15 -0.76 14.36
CA LEU A 432 -8.76 -0.27 14.40
C LEU A 432 -7.76 -1.40 14.65
N GLY A 433 -8.08 -2.37 15.53
CA GLY A 433 -7.25 -3.54 15.80
C GLY A 433 -6.99 -4.42 14.59
N GLU A 434 -7.94 -4.49 13.63
CA GLU A 434 -7.75 -5.19 12.36
C GLU A 434 -6.60 -4.59 11.52
N ILE A 435 -6.34 -3.29 11.61
CA ILE A 435 -5.27 -2.62 10.86
C ILE A 435 -3.90 -3.17 11.28
N VAL A 436 -3.68 -3.28 12.58
CA VAL A 436 -2.40 -3.71 13.17
C VAL A 436 -2.29 -5.23 13.36
N GLY A 437 -3.39 -5.96 13.16
CA GLY A 437 -3.40 -7.43 13.20
C GLY A 437 -3.77 -8.03 14.56
N GLU A 438 -4.32 -7.23 15.50
CA GLU A 438 -4.76 -7.73 16.81
C GLU A 438 -6.01 -8.61 16.73
N THR A 439 -6.90 -8.30 15.79
CA THR A 439 -8.21 -8.97 15.62
C THR A 439 -8.39 -9.54 14.21
N THR A 440 -7.31 -9.93 13.54
CA THR A 440 -7.34 -10.30 12.12
C THR A 440 -7.58 -11.80 11.93
N PRO A 441 -8.58 -12.22 11.12
CA PRO A 441 -8.80 -13.62 10.79
C PRO A 441 -7.64 -14.24 9.99
N ASP A 442 -7.31 -15.52 10.21
CA ASP A 442 -6.22 -16.24 9.53
C ASP A 442 -6.35 -16.21 8.00
N ASN A 443 -7.57 -16.28 7.46
CA ASN A 443 -7.81 -16.19 6.02
C ASN A 443 -7.36 -14.85 5.42
N LEU A 444 -7.51 -13.75 6.15
CA LEU A 444 -7.05 -12.44 5.70
C LEU A 444 -5.53 -12.34 5.73
N LEU A 445 -4.88 -12.89 6.76
CA LEU A 445 -3.41 -12.99 6.82
C LEU A 445 -2.88 -13.75 5.61
N GLY A 446 -3.48 -14.91 5.29
CA GLY A 446 -3.13 -15.70 4.10
C GLY A 446 -3.22 -14.88 2.80
N MET A 447 -4.31 -14.11 2.60
CA MET A 447 -4.49 -13.25 1.42
C MET A 447 -3.46 -12.11 1.35
N ILE A 448 -3.13 -11.48 2.48
CA ILE A 448 -2.16 -10.38 2.53
C ILE A 448 -0.78 -10.91 2.13
N PHE A 449 -0.30 -11.98 2.77
CA PHE A 449 1.04 -12.49 2.54
C PHE A 449 1.21 -13.19 1.19
N SER A 450 0.15 -13.76 0.60
CA SER A 450 0.21 -14.37 -0.74
C SER A 450 0.59 -13.39 -1.87
N LYS A 451 0.42 -12.09 -1.64
CA LYS A 451 0.79 -11.03 -2.60
C LYS A 451 2.27 -10.62 -2.52
N PHE A 452 3.00 -11.11 -1.51
CA PHE A 452 4.42 -10.77 -1.34
C PHE A 452 5.31 -11.60 -2.26
N CYS A 453 6.55 -11.12 -2.47
CA CYS A 453 7.56 -11.90 -3.18
C CYS A 453 8.04 -13.09 -2.33
N ILE A 454 8.40 -14.21 -2.98
CA ILE A 454 9.08 -15.34 -2.34
C ILE A 454 10.45 -14.87 -1.83
N GLY A 455 10.77 -15.19 -0.58
CA GLY A 455 12.04 -14.80 0.04
C GLY A 455 11.97 -13.53 0.90
N LYS A 456 10.77 -12.99 1.06
CA LYS A 456 10.43 -11.83 1.91
C LYS A 456 9.38 -12.18 2.94
#